data_5c9b66ed179ed24b413fbb747a4e5470
#
_entry.id   5c9b66ed179ed24b413fbb747a4e5470
#
_cell.length_a   1.000
_cell.length_b   1.000
_cell.length_c   1.000
_cell.angle_alpha   90.00
_cell.angle_beta   90.00
_cell.angle_gamma   90.00
#
_symmetry.space_group_name_H-M   'P 1'
#
loop_
_entity.id
_entity.type
_entity.pdbx_description
1 polymer ?
#
loop_
_entity_poly.entity_id
_entity_poly.type
_entity_poly.pdbx_seq_one_letter_code
_entity_poly.pdbx_strand_id
1 'polypeptide(L)'
;MDLYLTGKTALVTGASKGIGSAIAKELAREGVKVFVTGRNQQSLDDLSSEIVAEGNPAPIVFAQDLLAPNAPHKIAAAALAALGNIDILINNAGQSQPVDVAGPEEPWTKSMGLDFERPRLLTQALLSHFITRKQGTILNLTSTYELRSLNVSAIAKAAMAMWSKQLAGELGKYGIRVNCLQPGLIDTENIRPYFPGDERRKYAESEIPLQDFGEVQDMANMAVFLVSPRAKYVTGTVSVVDGGGSRSAF
;
A
#
# COMPACT_ATOMS: atom_id res chain seq x y z
N MET A 1 -19.53 1.38 11.50
CA MET A 1 -19.41 2.86 11.21
C MET A 1 -19.51 3.02 9.72
N ASP A 2 -20.38 3.87 9.21
CA ASP A 2 -20.40 4.16 7.76
C ASP A 2 -19.16 4.99 7.38
N LEU A 3 -18.36 4.50 6.42
CA LEU A 3 -17.16 5.16 5.94
C LEU A 3 -17.41 6.09 4.74
N TYR A 4 -18.61 6.07 4.18
CA TYR A 4 -19.03 6.87 3.01
C TYR A 4 -18.13 6.61 1.77
N LEU A 5 -17.76 5.36 1.54
CA LEU A 5 -16.91 4.93 0.43
C LEU A 5 -17.72 4.43 -0.77
N THR A 6 -18.99 4.08 -0.58
CA THR A 6 -19.86 3.55 -1.65
C THR A 6 -19.85 4.45 -2.90
N GLY A 7 -19.60 3.86 -4.05
CA GLY A 7 -19.54 4.54 -5.35
C GLY A 7 -18.21 5.27 -5.64
N LYS A 8 -17.26 5.29 -4.70
CA LYS A 8 -15.91 5.77 -4.97
C LYS A 8 -15.14 4.80 -5.87
N THR A 9 -14.03 5.26 -6.39
CA THR A 9 -13.15 4.50 -7.26
C THR A 9 -11.74 4.45 -6.69
N ALA A 10 -11.08 3.30 -6.75
CA ALA A 10 -9.75 3.10 -6.21
C ALA A 10 -8.82 2.36 -7.17
N LEU A 11 -7.56 2.78 -7.23
CA LEU A 11 -6.44 2.06 -7.84
C LEU A 11 -5.55 1.48 -6.73
N VAL A 12 -5.38 0.16 -6.73
CA VAL A 12 -4.53 -0.56 -5.76
C VAL A 12 -3.38 -1.26 -6.48
N THR A 13 -2.14 -0.94 -6.13
CA THR A 13 -0.95 -1.60 -6.67
C THR A 13 -0.48 -2.75 -5.76
N GLY A 14 0.11 -3.79 -6.35
CA GLY A 14 0.57 -4.96 -5.59
C GLY A 14 -0.57 -5.74 -4.94
N ALA A 15 -1.73 -5.79 -5.61
CA ALA A 15 -2.96 -6.36 -5.07
C ALA A 15 -3.04 -7.90 -5.19
N SER A 16 -2.07 -8.57 -5.83
CA SER A 16 -2.14 -10.01 -6.09
C SER A 16 -2.08 -10.88 -4.83
N LYS A 17 -1.65 -10.36 -3.67
CA LYS A 17 -1.57 -11.10 -2.40
C LYS A 17 -1.35 -10.18 -1.20
N GLY A 18 -1.40 -10.76 0.01
CA GLY A 18 -1.04 -10.09 1.26
C GLY A 18 -1.88 -8.84 1.53
N ILE A 19 -1.23 -7.79 2.01
CA ILE A 19 -1.88 -6.52 2.42
C ILE A 19 -2.67 -5.88 1.27
N GLY A 20 -2.10 -5.85 0.05
CA GLY A 20 -2.78 -5.24 -1.09
C GLY A 20 -4.06 -5.97 -1.50
N SER A 21 -4.07 -7.29 -1.44
CA SER A 21 -5.28 -8.11 -1.67
C SER A 21 -6.34 -7.84 -0.60
N ALA A 22 -5.96 -7.81 0.68
CA ALA A 22 -6.87 -7.51 1.77
C ALA A 22 -7.48 -6.10 1.65
N ILE A 23 -6.68 -5.09 1.33
CA ILE A 23 -7.17 -3.72 1.08
C ILE A 23 -8.16 -3.68 -0.09
N ALA A 24 -7.87 -4.39 -1.19
CA ALA A 24 -8.76 -4.42 -2.35
C ALA A 24 -10.12 -5.07 -2.02
N LYS A 25 -10.12 -6.17 -1.25
CA LYS A 25 -11.33 -6.83 -0.76
C LYS A 25 -12.15 -5.91 0.15
N GLU A 26 -11.49 -5.28 1.12
CA GLU A 26 -12.19 -4.40 2.07
C GLU A 26 -12.77 -3.15 1.38
N LEU A 27 -12.05 -2.56 0.42
CA LEU A 27 -12.61 -1.48 -0.41
C LEU A 27 -13.83 -1.94 -1.21
N ALA A 28 -13.81 -3.16 -1.76
CA ALA A 28 -14.95 -3.71 -2.49
C ALA A 28 -16.17 -3.94 -1.56
N ARG A 29 -15.95 -4.43 -0.32
CA ARG A 29 -17.00 -4.57 0.72
C ARG A 29 -17.64 -3.23 1.09
N GLU A 30 -16.86 -2.15 1.08
CA GLU A 30 -17.34 -0.78 1.29
C GLU A 30 -18.00 -0.14 0.04
N GLY A 31 -18.21 -0.92 -1.03
CA GLY A 31 -18.87 -0.48 -2.26
C GLY A 31 -18.01 0.37 -3.18
N VAL A 32 -16.69 0.29 -3.07
CA VAL A 32 -15.74 0.96 -3.95
C VAL A 32 -15.56 0.17 -5.25
N LYS A 33 -15.52 0.83 -6.41
CA LYS A 33 -15.09 0.23 -7.66
C LYS A 33 -13.57 0.16 -7.69
N VAL A 34 -13.01 -1.04 -7.63
CA VAL A 34 -11.56 -1.25 -7.48
C VAL A 34 -10.92 -1.62 -8.81
N PHE A 35 -9.83 -0.95 -9.15
CA PHE A 35 -8.88 -1.36 -10.18
C PHE A 35 -7.63 -1.92 -9.48
N VAL A 36 -7.28 -3.15 -9.78
CA VAL A 36 -6.16 -3.87 -9.15
C VAL A 36 -5.07 -4.14 -10.15
N THR A 37 -3.81 -3.93 -9.72
CA THR A 37 -2.65 -4.26 -10.54
C THR A 37 -1.58 -5.00 -9.75
N GLY A 38 -0.88 -5.89 -10.45
CA GLY A 38 0.21 -6.73 -9.94
C GLY A 38 0.85 -7.47 -11.09
N ARG A 39 1.88 -8.26 -10.83
CA ARG A 39 2.64 -8.97 -11.88
C ARG A 39 1.98 -10.28 -12.34
N ASN A 40 1.28 -10.93 -11.44
CA ASN A 40 0.73 -12.27 -11.68
C ASN A 40 -0.75 -12.18 -12.02
N GLN A 41 -1.10 -12.44 -13.28
CA GLN A 41 -2.48 -12.40 -13.76
C GLN A 41 -3.36 -13.38 -12.98
N GLN A 42 -2.93 -14.65 -12.82
CA GLN A 42 -3.73 -15.67 -12.14
C GLN A 42 -4.09 -15.25 -10.71
N SER A 43 -3.12 -14.73 -9.94
CA SER A 43 -3.40 -14.29 -8.57
C SER A 43 -4.35 -13.07 -8.51
N LEU A 44 -4.39 -12.24 -9.55
CA LEU A 44 -5.36 -11.15 -9.66
C LEU A 44 -6.75 -11.68 -10.04
N ASP A 45 -6.82 -12.70 -10.88
CA ASP A 45 -8.07 -13.36 -11.26
C ASP A 45 -8.66 -14.16 -10.07
N ASP A 46 -7.81 -14.79 -9.28
CA ASP A 46 -8.18 -15.45 -8.02
C ASP A 46 -8.77 -14.43 -7.04
N LEU A 47 -8.09 -13.28 -6.83
CA LEU A 47 -8.61 -12.18 -6.03
C LEU A 47 -9.97 -11.67 -6.53
N SER A 48 -10.12 -11.53 -7.84
CA SER A 48 -11.39 -11.12 -8.44
C SER A 48 -12.50 -12.13 -8.14
N SER A 49 -12.19 -13.42 -8.26
CA SER A 49 -13.13 -14.51 -7.98
C SER A 49 -13.57 -14.52 -6.51
N GLU A 50 -12.63 -14.28 -5.59
CA GLU A 50 -12.91 -14.20 -4.14
C GLU A 50 -13.82 -13.00 -3.81
N ILE A 51 -13.55 -11.82 -4.39
CA ILE A 51 -14.38 -10.61 -4.21
C ILE A 51 -15.82 -10.87 -4.71
N VAL A 52 -15.97 -11.51 -5.87
CA VAL A 52 -17.28 -11.85 -6.44
C VAL A 52 -18.00 -12.90 -5.59
N ALA A 53 -17.30 -13.90 -5.08
CA ALA A 53 -17.87 -14.93 -4.21
C ALA A 53 -18.42 -14.36 -2.89
N GLU A 54 -17.88 -13.23 -2.42
CA GLU A 54 -18.40 -12.48 -1.28
C GLU A 54 -19.61 -11.58 -1.62
N GLY A 55 -20.07 -11.59 -2.87
CA GLY A 55 -21.22 -10.80 -3.33
C GLY A 55 -20.89 -9.37 -3.75
N ASN A 56 -19.60 -9.03 -3.90
CA ASN A 56 -19.16 -7.70 -4.30
C ASN A 56 -18.91 -7.64 -5.82
N PRO A 57 -18.96 -6.43 -6.42
CA PRO A 57 -18.63 -6.26 -7.84
C PRO A 57 -17.20 -6.69 -8.16
N ALA A 58 -17.01 -7.37 -9.30
CA ALA A 58 -15.68 -7.76 -9.76
C ALA A 58 -14.77 -6.55 -9.90
N PRO A 59 -13.54 -6.58 -9.38
CA PRO A 59 -12.56 -5.54 -9.64
C PRO A 59 -12.10 -5.58 -11.09
N ILE A 60 -11.62 -4.45 -11.60
CA ILE A 60 -10.97 -4.38 -12.90
C ILE A 60 -9.51 -4.83 -12.71
N VAL A 61 -9.14 -5.90 -13.40
CA VAL A 61 -7.80 -6.51 -13.32
C VAL A 61 -6.91 -5.99 -14.44
N PHE A 62 -5.69 -5.57 -14.09
CA PHE A 62 -4.67 -5.15 -15.05
C PHE A 62 -3.29 -5.69 -14.63
N ALA A 63 -2.87 -6.80 -15.22
CA ALA A 63 -1.57 -7.39 -14.93
C ALA A 63 -0.44 -6.54 -15.53
N GLN A 64 0.41 -5.97 -14.68
CA GLN A 64 1.53 -5.13 -15.09
C GLN A 64 2.64 -5.19 -14.05
N ASP A 65 3.88 -5.43 -14.50
CA ASP A 65 5.05 -5.21 -13.66
C ASP A 65 5.31 -3.70 -13.53
N LEU A 66 5.28 -3.21 -12.30
CA LEU A 66 5.49 -1.79 -12.00
C LEU A 66 6.91 -1.33 -12.38
N LEU A 67 7.90 -2.25 -12.39
CA LEU A 67 9.27 -1.97 -12.82
C LEU A 67 9.43 -1.91 -14.34
N ALA A 68 8.48 -2.42 -15.11
CA ALA A 68 8.56 -2.38 -16.57
C ALA A 68 8.64 -0.93 -17.13
N PRO A 69 9.24 -0.73 -18.28
CA PRO A 69 9.31 0.59 -18.90
C PRO A 69 7.93 1.24 -19.06
N ASN A 70 7.82 2.48 -18.60
CA ASN A 70 6.59 3.27 -18.69
C ASN A 70 5.37 2.72 -17.92
N ALA A 71 5.55 1.70 -17.06
CA ALA A 71 4.47 1.05 -16.34
C ALA A 71 3.61 2.02 -15.50
N PRO A 72 4.18 2.98 -14.74
CA PRO A 72 3.37 3.93 -13.98
C PRO A 72 2.35 4.70 -14.85
N HIS A 73 2.77 5.19 -16.01
CA HIS A 73 1.89 5.91 -16.93
C HIS A 73 0.85 4.99 -17.59
N LYS A 74 1.23 3.76 -17.96
CA LYS A 74 0.31 2.77 -18.51
C LYS A 74 -0.77 2.39 -17.51
N ILE A 75 -0.39 2.16 -16.24
CA ILE A 75 -1.34 1.84 -15.16
C ILE A 75 -2.29 3.02 -14.93
N ALA A 76 -1.76 4.25 -14.81
CA ALA A 76 -2.59 5.44 -14.61
C ALA A 76 -3.61 5.63 -15.75
N ALA A 77 -3.16 5.52 -17.01
CA ALA A 77 -4.01 5.66 -18.18
C ALA A 77 -5.09 4.58 -18.25
N ALA A 78 -4.72 3.30 -18.02
CA ALA A 78 -5.65 2.17 -18.01
C ALA A 78 -6.71 2.32 -16.90
N ALA A 79 -6.29 2.69 -15.69
CA ALA A 79 -7.20 2.89 -14.57
C ALA A 79 -8.18 4.05 -14.81
N LEU A 80 -7.71 5.19 -15.34
CA LEU A 80 -8.58 6.32 -15.71
C LEU A 80 -9.56 5.95 -16.80
N ALA A 81 -9.11 5.23 -17.84
CA ALA A 81 -10.00 4.79 -18.92
C ALA A 81 -11.08 3.83 -18.43
N ALA A 82 -10.74 2.91 -17.53
CA ALA A 82 -11.65 1.87 -17.04
C ALA A 82 -12.62 2.38 -15.96
N LEU A 83 -12.16 3.26 -15.06
CA LEU A 83 -12.96 3.77 -13.94
C LEU A 83 -13.67 5.09 -14.26
N GLY A 84 -13.24 5.82 -15.30
CA GLY A 84 -13.70 7.18 -15.61
C GLY A 84 -13.08 8.25 -14.69
N ASN A 85 -12.87 7.94 -13.44
CA ASN A 85 -12.17 8.77 -12.47
C ASN A 85 -11.46 7.90 -11.42
N ILE A 86 -10.55 8.49 -10.66
CA ILE A 86 -9.88 7.85 -9.52
C ILE A 86 -10.05 8.79 -8.30
N ASP A 87 -10.67 8.29 -7.23
CA ASP A 87 -10.79 9.00 -5.95
C ASP A 87 -9.68 8.62 -4.99
N ILE A 88 -9.20 7.36 -5.07
CA ILE A 88 -8.26 6.76 -4.13
C ILE A 88 -7.12 6.10 -4.91
N LEU A 89 -5.88 6.40 -4.51
CA LEU A 89 -4.67 5.69 -4.94
C LEU A 89 -4.03 5.00 -3.75
N ILE A 90 -3.84 3.67 -3.84
CA ILE A 90 -3.10 2.88 -2.86
C ILE A 90 -1.79 2.40 -3.50
N ASN A 91 -0.68 3.00 -3.10
CA ASN A 91 0.67 2.55 -3.45
C ASN A 91 1.12 1.49 -2.44
N ASN A 92 0.78 0.23 -2.72
CA ASN A 92 1.11 -0.89 -1.84
C ASN A 92 2.24 -1.78 -2.40
N ALA A 93 2.44 -1.82 -3.72
CA ALA A 93 3.50 -2.64 -4.32
C ALA A 93 4.86 -2.38 -3.64
N GLY A 94 5.54 -3.44 -3.25
CA GLY A 94 6.83 -3.39 -2.57
C GLY A 94 7.34 -4.79 -2.22
N GLN A 95 8.62 -4.86 -1.87
CA GLN A 95 9.25 -6.11 -1.45
C GLN A 95 10.43 -5.81 -0.53
N SER A 96 10.50 -6.45 0.64
CA SER A 96 11.67 -6.36 1.51
C SER A 96 12.94 -6.80 0.78
N GLN A 97 14.01 -6.03 0.93
CA GLN A 97 15.30 -6.29 0.25
C GLN A 97 16.47 -6.08 1.21
N PRO A 98 16.79 -7.08 2.06
CA PRO A 98 18.05 -7.10 2.81
C PRO A 98 19.24 -7.14 1.84
N VAL A 99 20.32 -6.47 2.20
CA VAL A 99 21.56 -6.43 1.41
C VAL A 99 22.79 -6.49 2.31
N ASP A 100 23.88 -7.00 1.76
CA ASP A 100 25.18 -6.94 2.42
C ASP A 100 25.81 -5.55 2.26
N VAL A 101 26.63 -5.15 3.24
CA VAL A 101 27.30 -3.83 3.25
C VAL A 101 28.18 -3.61 2.00
N ALA A 102 28.82 -4.66 1.51
CA ALA A 102 29.65 -4.64 0.32
C ALA A 102 29.02 -5.41 -0.85
N GLY A 103 27.67 -5.53 -0.85
CA GLY A 103 26.93 -6.25 -1.87
C GLY A 103 26.83 -5.49 -3.20
N PRO A 104 26.26 -6.13 -4.24
CA PRO A 104 26.12 -5.54 -5.57
C PRO A 104 25.07 -4.40 -5.60
N GLU A 105 25.15 -3.55 -6.63
CA GLU A 105 24.25 -2.40 -6.82
C GLU A 105 22.84 -2.79 -7.30
N GLU A 106 22.68 -3.94 -7.93
CA GLU A 106 21.39 -4.34 -8.54
C GLU A 106 20.22 -4.38 -7.56
N PRO A 107 20.34 -4.97 -6.33
CA PRO A 107 19.27 -4.92 -5.34
C PRO A 107 18.90 -3.49 -4.90
N TRP A 108 19.87 -2.57 -4.85
CA TRP A 108 19.64 -1.16 -4.55
C TRP A 108 18.77 -0.49 -5.61
N THR A 109 19.20 -0.57 -6.87
CA THR A 109 18.45 0.00 -8.00
C THR A 109 17.04 -0.55 -8.09
N LYS A 110 16.88 -1.88 -7.94
CA LYS A 110 15.59 -2.55 -7.99
C LYS A 110 14.65 -2.10 -6.86
N SER A 111 15.14 -2.08 -5.62
CA SER A 111 14.31 -1.74 -4.47
C SER A 111 13.97 -0.25 -4.42
N MET A 112 14.92 0.64 -4.66
CA MET A 112 14.63 2.08 -4.80
C MET A 112 13.61 2.33 -5.92
N GLY A 113 13.74 1.62 -7.04
CA GLY A 113 12.76 1.66 -8.12
C GLY A 113 11.37 1.23 -7.64
N LEU A 114 11.23 0.03 -7.09
CA LEU A 114 9.94 -0.56 -6.74
C LEU A 114 9.26 0.17 -5.57
N ASP A 115 10.03 0.49 -4.51
CA ASP A 115 9.49 0.94 -3.23
C ASP A 115 9.38 2.47 -3.11
N PHE A 116 10.01 3.24 -4.03
CA PHE A 116 9.95 4.69 -4.04
C PHE A 116 9.67 5.30 -5.42
N GLU A 117 10.54 5.04 -6.41
CA GLU A 117 10.48 5.79 -7.66
C GLU A 117 9.20 5.52 -8.46
N ARG A 118 8.83 4.25 -8.63
CA ARG A 118 7.67 3.85 -9.44
C ARG A 118 6.33 4.29 -8.81
N PRO A 119 6.06 4.10 -7.51
CA PRO A 119 4.86 4.67 -6.89
C PRO A 119 4.83 6.20 -6.93
N ARG A 120 5.99 6.88 -6.81
CA ARG A 120 6.09 8.33 -7.00
C ARG A 120 5.69 8.73 -8.42
N LEU A 121 6.21 8.05 -9.44
CA LEU A 121 5.85 8.32 -10.85
C LEU A 121 4.37 8.03 -11.15
N LEU A 122 3.80 6.96 -10.56
CA LEU A 122 2.37 6.65 -10.70
C LEU A 122 1.51 7.76 -10.07
N THR A 123 1.88 8.20 -8.88
CA THR A 123 1.21 9.31 -8.22
C THR A 123 1.30 10.56 -9.09
N GLN A 124 2.48 10.90 -9.60
CA GLN A 124 2.70 12.07 -10.45
C GLN A 124 1.85 12.03 -11.73
N ALA A 125 1.68 10.86 -12.35
CA ALA A 125 0.83 10.68 -13.53
C ALA A 125 -0.67 10.97 -13.24
N LEU A 126 -1.09 10.89 -11.98
CA LEU A 126 -2.47 11.15 -11.54
C LEU A 126 -2.67 12.55 -10.92
N LEU A 127 -1.61 13.32 -10.64
CA LEU A 127 -1.73 14.59 -9.93
C LEU A 127 -2.63 15.60 -10.64
N SER A 128 -2.49 15.76 -11.96
CA SER A 128 -3.34 16.68 -12.73
C SER A 128 -4.82 16.33 -12.62
N HIS A 129 -5.15 15.02 -12.61
CA HIS A 129 -6.51 14.53 -12.42
C HIS A 129 -7.06 14.89 -11.04
N PHE A 130 -6.31 14.63 -9.96
CA PHE A 130 -6.72 14.99 -8.60
C PHE A 130 -6.86 16.51 -8.41
N ILE A 131 -5.88 17.30 -8.89
CA ILE A 131 -5.86 18.75 -8.75
C ILE A 131 -7.05 19.39 -9.49
N THR A 132 -7.34 18.96 -10.72
CA THR A 132 -8.47 19.49 -11.50
C THR A 132 -9.81 19.20 -10.83
N ARG A 133 -9.94 18.00 -10.23
CA ARG A 133 -11.16 17.61 -9.51
C ARG A 133 -11.24 18.20 -8.09
N LYS A 134 -10.16 18.76 -7.56
CA LYS A 134 -10.04 19.24 -6.17
C LYS A 134 -10.45 18.16 -5.16
N GLN A 135 -10.11 16.92 -5.45
CA GLN A 135 -10.46 15.76 -4.65
C GLN A 135 -9.51 14.61 -4.94
N GLY A 136 -9.05 13.93 -3.90
CA GLY A 136 -8.25 12.73 -4.01
C GLY A 136 -7.70 12.29 -2.65
N THR A 137 -7.42 10.99 -2.55
CA THR A 137 -6.73 10.45 -1.38
C THR A 137 -5.66 9.48 -1.84
N ILE A 138 -4.44 9.70 -1.36
CA ILE A 138 -3.27 8.87 -1.66
C ILE A 138 -2.82 8.21 -0.36
N LEU A 139 -2.70 6.89 -0.37
CA LEU A 139 -2.17 6.11 0.72
C LEU A 139 -0.94 5.34 0.26
N ASN A 140 0.18 5.57 0.90
CA ASN A 140 1.44 4.90 0.62
C ASN A 140 1.76 3.88 1.72
N LEU A 141 1.95 2.60 1.35
CA LEU A 141 2.41 1.58 2.28
C LEU A 141 3.92 1.76 2.50
N THR A 142 4.30 1.98 3.75
CA THR A 142 5.70 2.13 4.18
C THR A 142 6.21 0.87 4.87
N SER A 143 7.20 0.96 5.71
CA SER A 143 7.77 -0.16 6.48
C SER A 143 8.27 0.36 7.82
N THR A 144 8.54 -0.54 8.77
CA THR A 144 9.26 -0.16 9.99
C THR A 144 10.63 0.40 9.66
N TYR A 145 11.07 1.38 10.44
CA TYR A 145 12.39 2.02 10.31
C TYR A 145 13.39 1.54 11.36
N GLU A 146 12.97 0.65 12.26
CA GLU A 146 13.79 0.18 13.39
C GLU A 146 14.55 -1.11 13.08
N LEU A 147 14.87 -1.35 11.81
CA LEU A 147 15.68 -2.51 11.40
C LEU A 147 17.14 -2.34 11.83
N ARG A 148 17.71 -3.39 12.43
CA ARG A 148 19.14 -3.42 12.81
C ARG A 148 20.04 -3.87 11.66
N SER A 149 19.48 -4.47 10.62
CA SER A 149 20.18 -4.91 9.40
C SER A 149 19.94 -3.94 8.25
N LEU A 150 20.91 -3.85 7.35
CA LEU A 150 20.79 -3.01 6.16
C LEU A 150 19.70 -3.57 5.23
N ASN A 151 18.71 -2.73 4.92
CA ASN A 151 17.58 -3.10 4.08
C ASN A 151 17.18 -1.92 3.19
N VAL A 152 17.37 -2.08 1.89
CA VAL A 152 17.12 -1.00 0.91
C VAL A 152 15.64 -0.63 0.85
N SER A 153 14.75 -1.61 0.99
CA SER A 153 13.31 -1.33 0.99
C SER A 153 12.91 -0.41 2.16
N ALA A 154 13.47 -0.62 3.36
CA ALA A 154 13.21 0.26 4.49
C ALA A 154 13.70 1.69 4.22
N ILE A 155 14.86 1.86 3.60
CA ILE A 155 15.41 3.17 3.19
C ILE A 155 14.49 3.82 2.16
N ALA A 156 14.08 3.09 1.12
CA ALA A 156 13.16 3.58 0.09
C ALA A 156 11.78 3.98 0.68
N LYS A 157 11.28 3.19 1.63
CA LYS A 157 10.01 3.46 2.33
C LYS A 157 10.13 4.65 3.30
N ALA A 158 11.30 4.91 3.89
CA ALA A 158 11.56 6.12 4.65
C ALA A 158 11.55 7.37 3.74
N ALA A 159 12.18 7.29 2.57
CA ALA A 159 12.09 8.33 1.55
C ALA A 159 10.62 8.57 1.10
N MET A 160 9.83 7.50 0.95
CA MET A 160 8.41 7.60 0.65
C MET A 160 7.63 8.34 1.73
N ALA A 161 7.90 8.07 3.01
CA ALA A 161 7.22 8.76 4.12
C ALA A 161 7.54 10.26 4.13
N MET A 162 8.81 10.63 3.95
CA MET A 162 9.24 12.03 3.89
C MET A 162 8.60 12.74 2.68
N TRP A 163 8.65 12.13 1.51
CA TRP A 163 8.01 12.67 0.31
C TRP A 163 6.50 12.83 0.48
N SER A 164 5.83 11.86 1.09
CA SER A 164 4.38 11.91 1.35
C SER A 164 4.01 13.07 2.26
N LYS A 165 4.82 13.35 3.29
CA LYS A 165 4.64 14.49 4.19
C LYS A 165 4.71 15.82 3.47
N GLN A 166 5.71 16.00 2.60
CA GLN A 166 5.87 17.22 1.80
C GLN A 166 4.74 17.36 0.78
N LEU A 167 4.40 16.26 0.09
CA LEU A 167 3.32 16.25 -0.90
C LEU A 167 1.96 16.59 -0.27
N ALA A 168 1.69 16.14 0.96
CA ALA A 168 0.48 16.49 1.69
C ALA A 168 0.36 18.02 1.92
N GLY A 169 1.48 18.68 2.24
CA GLY A 169 1.54 20.14 2.40
C GLY A 169 1.20 20.88 1.11
N GLU A 170 1.74 20.42 -0.01
CA GLU A 170 1.51 21.06 -1.32
C GLU A 170 0.08 20.82 -1.86
N LEU A 171 -0.48 19.62 -1.60
CA LEU A 171 -1.75 19.22 -2.17
C LEU A 171 -2.98 19.54 -1.32
N GLY A 172 -2.79 19.87 -0.04
CA GLY A 172 -3.89 20.15 0.89
C GLY A 172 -4.81 21.28 0.41
N LYS A 173 -4.27 22.33 -0.20
CA LYS A 173 -5.04 23.44 -0.80
C LYS A 173 -5.99 23.03 -1.93
N TYR A 174 -5.77 21.83 -2.50
CA TYR A 174 -6.65 21.24 -3.52
C TYR A 174 -7.61 20.19 -2.95
N GLY A 175 -7.71 20.05 -1.62
CA GLY A 175 -8.57 19.05 -1.01
C GLY A 175 -8.06 17.61 -1.17
N ILE A 176 -6.77 17.42 -1.47
CA ILE A 176 -6.12 16.13 -1.65
C ILE A 176 -5.38 15.76 -0.38
N ARG A 177 -5.61 14.54 0.13
CA ARG A 177 -4.93 14.01 1.30
C ARG A 177 -3.87 12.99 0.90
N VAL A 178 -2.74 13.01 1.58
CA VAL A 178 -1.65 12.05 1.38
C VAL A 178 -1.20 11.52 2.74
N ASN A 179 -1.31 10.23 2.96
CA ASN A 179 -0.90 9.59 4.21
C ASN A 179 -0.05 8.35 3.94
N CYS A 180 0.66 7.91 4.96
CA CYS A 180 1.36 6.64 4.98
C CYS A 180 0.72 5.68 5.97
N LEU A 181 0.77 4.39 5.65
CA LEU A 181 0.40 3.30 6.53
C LEU A 181 1.63 2.40 6.71
N GLN A 182 2.09 2.30 7.96
CA GLN A 182 3.28 1.55 8.32
C GLN A 182 2.89 0.24 8.99
N PRO A 183 3.17 -0.91 8.37
CA PRO A 183 2.99 -2.21 8.99
C PRO A 183 4.11 -2.51 9.99
N GLY A 184 3.74 -3.22 11.07
CA GLY A 184 4.67 -4.04 11.80
C GLY A 184 4.90 -5.40 11.10
N LEU A 185 5.08 -6.46 11.88
CA LEU A 185 5.10 -7.82 11.35
C LEU A 185 3.67 -8.30 11.11
N ILE A 186 3.32 -8.38 9.84
CA ILE A 186 2.00 -8.84 9.37
C ILE A 186 2.15 -10.24 8.78
N ASP A 187 1.28 -11.16 9.18
CA ASP A 187 1.28 -12.55 8.68
C ASP A 187 0.93 -12.59 7.20
N THR A 188 1.95 -12.62 6.38
CA THR A 188 1.85 -12.75 4.92
C THR A 188 2.72 -13.89 4.42
N GLU A 189 2.44 -14.39 3.22
CA GLU A 189 3.26 -15.42 2.57
C GLU A 189 4.74 -15.01 2.44
N ASN A 190 5.02 -13.71 2.39
CA ASN A 190 6.37 -13.20 2.30
C ASN A 190 7.11 -13.24 3.65
N ILE A 191 6.40 -13.17 4.78
CA ILE A 191 6.99 -13.14 6.13
C ILE A 191 7.11 -14.55 6.72
N ARG A 192 6.16 -15.44 6.44
CA ARG A 192 6.14 -16.81 6.99
C ARG A 192 7.46 -17.58 6.86
N PRO A 193 8.21 -17.51 5.73
CA PRO A 193 9.50 -18.22 5.61
C PRO A 193 10.58 -17.76 6.58
N TYR A 194 10.50 -16.53 7.11
CA TYR A 194 11.49 -15.99 8.07
C TYR A 194 11.23 -16.43 9.52
N PHE A 195 10.04 -17.00 9.79
CA PHE A 195 9.63 -17.41 11.13
C PHE A 195 9.02 -18.82 11.11
N PRO A 196 9.82 -19.88 10.82
CA PRO A 196 9.34 -21.25 10.75
C PRO A 196 8.99 -21.81 12.13
N GLY A 197 7.94 -22.65 12.18
CA GLY A 197 7.55 -23.38 13.39
C GLY A 197 7.22 -22.45 14.56
N ASP A 198 7.84 -22.70 15.72
CA ASP A 198 7.63 -21.94 16.96
C ASP A 198 8.34 -20.58 17.00
N GLU A 199 9.17 -20.25 16.01
CA GLU A 199 9.94 -19.00 16.00
C GLU A 199 9.03 -17.78 15.93
N ARG A 200 7.94 -17.87 15.19
CA ARG A 200 6.93 -16.81 15.12
C ARG A 200 6.39 -16.44 16.50
N ARG A 201 5.96 -17.46 17.27
CA ARG A 201 5.40 -17.25 18.61
C ARG A 201 6.43 -16.66 19.55
N LYS A 202 7.64 -17.24 19.58
CA LYS A 202 8.73 -16.75 20.43
C LYS A 202 9.10 -15.31 20.15
N TYR A 203 9.17 -14.95 18.87
CA TYR A 203 9.44 -13.57 18.47
C TYR A 203 8.30 -12.63 18.89
N ALA A 204 7.05 -13.03 18.64
CA ALA A 204 5.89 -12.22 19.01
C ALA A 204 5.84 -11.97 20.53
N GLU A 205 6.03 -13.02 21.35
CA GLU A 205 6.05 -12.93 22.82
C GLU A 205 7.18 -12.04 23.35
N SER A 206 8.33 -11.95 22.65
CA SER A 206 9.50 -11.15 23.09
C SER A 206 9.54 -9.73 22.56
N GLU A 207 9.00 -9.47 21.36
CA GLU A 207 9.22 -8.22 20.64
C GLU A 207 7.95 -7.42 20.37
N ILE A 208 6.76 -8.04 20.45
CA ILE A 208 5.50 -7.38 20.16
C ILE A 208 4.63 -7.30 21.43
N PRO A 209 4.29 -6.11 21.94
CA PRO A 209 3.45 -5.98 23.14
C PRO A 209 2.11 -6.71 23.09
N LEU A 210 1.45 -6.80 21.92
CA LEU A 210 0.22 -7.58 21.73
C LEU A 210 0.48 -9.10 21.57
N GLN A 211 1.75 -9.54 21.59
CA GLN A 211 2.19 -10.94 21.59
C GLN A 211 1.73 -11.77 20.39
N ASP A 212 1.36 -11.15 19.30
CA ASP A 212 1.06 -11.84 18.02
C ASP A 212 1.45 -10.95 16.83
N PHE A 213 1.58 -11.58 15.66
CA PHE A 213 1.71 -10.85 14.40
C PHE A 213 0.33 -10.31 14.01
N GLY A 214 0.32 -9.12 13.42
CA GLY A 214 -0.90 -8.59 12.83
C GLY A 214 -1.36 -9.42 11.63
N GLU A 215 -2.64 -9.37 11.37
CA GLU A 215 -3.25 -9.95 10.18
C GLU A 215 -3.33 -8.92 9.03
N VAL A 216 -3.43 -9.39 7.80
CA VAL A 216 -3.63 -8.50 6.64
C VAL A 216 -4.90 -7.66 6.76
N GLN A 217 -5.90 -8.17 7.51
CA GLN A 217 -7.15 -7.46 7.77
C GLN A 217 -6.95 -6.24 8.69
N ASP A 218 -6.00 -6.27 9.64
CA ASP A 218 -5.69 -5.12 10.49
C ASP A 218 -5.20 -3.94 9.65
N MET A 219 -4.37 -4.24 8.65
CA MET A 219 -3.91 -3.25 7.68
C MET A 219 -5.03 -2.74 6.79
N ALA A 220 -5.91 -3.63 6.32
CA ALA A 220 -7.03 -3.26 5.46
C ALA A 220 -8.03 -2.35 6.20
N ASN A 221 -8.37 -2.65 7.45
CA ASN A 221 -9.26 -1.85 8.30
C ASN A 221 -8.73 -0.41 8.45
N MET A 222 -7.44 -0.25 8.77
CA MET A 222 -6.84 1.07 8.89
C MET A 222 -6.73 1.78 7.53
N ALA A 223 -6.42 1.05 6.45
CA ALA A 223 -6.32 1.60 5.11
C ALA A 223 -7.66 2.20 4.66
N VAL A 224 -8.77 1.46 4.78
CA VAL A 224 -10.09 1.96 4.37
C VAL A 224 -10.56 3.13 5.21
N PHE A 225 -10.25 3.14 6.52
CA PHE A 225 -10.50 4.32 7.36
C PHE A 225 -9.72 5.55 6.87
N LEU A 226 -8.40 5.43 6.65
CA LEU A 226 -7.55 6.54 6.22
C LEU A 226 -7.94 7.13 4.87
N VAL A 227 -8.45 6.30 3.95
CA VAL A 227 -8.89 6.80 2.63
C VAL A 227 -10.33 7.30 2.63
N SER A 228 -11.09 7.02 3.67
CA SER A 228 -12.50 7.40 3.79
C SER A 228 -12.71 8.89 4.08
N PRO A 229 -13.91 9.43 3.80
CA PRO A 229 -14.33 10.77 4.26
C PRO A 229 -14.28 10.96 5.78
N ARG A 230 -14.31 9.88 6.59
CA ARG A 230 -14.17 9.96 8.05
C ARG A 230 -12.81 10.48 8.48
N ALA A 231 -11.77 10.23 7.69
CA ALA A 231 -10.42 10.72 7.92
C ALA A 231 -10.15 12.10 7.26
N LYS A 232 -11.17 12.92 7.04
CA LYS A 232 -11.07 14.20 6.29
C LYS A 232 -10.04 15.20 6.84
N TYR A 233 -9.69 15.07 8.12
CA TYR A 233 -8.72 15.96 8.77
C TYR A 233 -7.36 15.27 9.03
N VAL A 234 -7.16 14.09 8.42
CA VAL A 234 -5.92 13.31 8.53
C VAL A 234 -5.16 13.40 7.20
N THR A 235 -4.03 14.11 7.20
CA THR A 235 -3.13 14.22 6.05
C THR A 235 -1.69 14.46 6.50
N GLY A 236 -0.72 13.95 5.77
CA GLY A 236 0.70 14.07 6.07
C GLY A 236 1.13 13.27 7.31
N THR A 237 0.43 12.18 7.64
CA THR A 237 0.74 11.32 8.79
C THR A 237 1.32 9.99 8.34
N VAL A 238 2.05 9.35 9.25
CA VAL A 238 2.38 7.93 9.20
C VAL A 238 1.58 7.26 10.31
N SER A 239 0.61 6.43 9.92
CA SER A 239 -0.18 5.62 10.86
C SER A 239 0.47 4.26 11.01
N VAL A 240 0.84 3.90 12.23
CA VAL A 240 1.55 2.65 12.54
C VAL A 240 0.52 1.59 12.98
N VAL A 241 0.63 0.38 12.42
CA VAL A 241 -0.18 -0.80 12.79
C VAL A 241 0.78 -1.95 13.01
N ASP A 242 1.25 -2.12 14.25
CA ASP A 242 2.39 -2.97 14.58
C ASP A 242 2.29 -3.70 15.93
N GLY A 243 1.12 -3.70 16.56
CA GLY A 243 0.94 -4.33 17.87
C GLY A 243 1.78 -3.70 19.00
N GLY A 244 2.31 -2.48 18.79
CA GLY A 244 3.20 -1.80 19.71
C GLY A 244 4.67 -2.19 19.56
N GLY A 245 5.06 -2.88 18.47
CA GLY A 245 6.41 -3.38 18.26
C GLY A 245 7.47 -2.29 18.03
N SER A 246 7.09 -1.11 17.57
CA SER A 246 8.01 0.03 17.43
C SER A 246 8.41 0.56 18.81
N ARG A 247 9.70 0.83 18.99
CA ARG A 247 10.28 1.29 20.28
C ARG A 247 10.38 2.80 20.37
N SER A 248 10.35 3.51 19.23
CA SER A 248 10.37 4.97 19.17
C SER A 248 8.94 5.52 19.23
N ALA A 249 8.76 6.61 19.95
CA ALA A 249 7.47 7.29 20.04
C ALA A 249 7.20 8.22 18.83
N PHE A 250 8.22 8.47 17.99
CA PHE A 250 8.17 9.40 16.87
C PHE A 250 8.96 8.87 15.67
#